data_17cb83d2fe4f7ead2f7c36e7715511b2
#
_entry.id   17cb83d2fe4f7ead2f7c36e7715511b2
#
_cell.length_a   1.000
_cell.length_b   1.000
_cell.length_c   1.000
_cell.angle_alpha   90.00
_cell.angle_beta   90.00
_cell.angle_gamma   90.00
#
_symmetry.space_group_name_H-M   'P 1'
#
loop_
_entity.id
_entity.type
_entity.pdbx_description
1 polymer ?
#
loop_
_entity_poly.entity_id
_entity_poly.type
_entity_poly.pdbx_seq_one_letter_code
_entity_poly.pdbx_strand_id
1 'polypeptide(L)'
;MIINKLNISFRAACIALSLVAASAFADPASAQEKVSDVLSMIEQNNTELQALRKRAESEQYGYKAERALDAPEIGFDYLWSSPADIGTRKDVSVSQSVDLAALTGARGKLATSKTALSDAQYRIDRQRVLLDAKSLYINIVYCNALASELSERIARSEKIEAAYRDMQLRGETDMIEVNKAHLAYVAQKNALARNEIERASLLADLQRLNGGESVEVNALVYDENVMLPADFRIWYDEMSQRSPELDYMRKNVEVNASEARTARMSNYPTLTAGYMAELVKGSNFRGLTLGLSIPLWSVRSKVRQANSSYEASKLEERDAASQLYSSLRGLYEKAKGLQEISSTLSESLAVSTEAMALTEHRLQAGEISLIDNIMEFSLYYSLEDEALEAARDYNLSLAELYAWEL
;
A
#
# COMPACT_ATOMS: atom_id res chain seq x y z
N MET A 1 -7.29 50.58 33.93
CA MET A 1 -6.08 50.03 34.51
C MET A 1 -6.52 48.79 35.27
N ILE A 2 -6.44 47.59 34.79
CA ILE A 2 -5.44 46.80 34.11
C ILE A 2 -6.18 45.70 33.30
N ILE A 3 -6.01 45.76 32.00
CA ILE A 3 -6.31 44.67 31.11
C ILE A 3 -5.08 43.77 31.15
N ASN A 4 -5.20 42.53 31.50
CA ASN A 4 -4.13 41.59 31.27
C ASN A 4 -4.64 40.21 30.76
N LYS A 5 -4.40 40.02 29.48
CA LYS A 5 -3.92 38.82 28.82
C LYS A 5 -4.53 37.48 29.26
N LEU A 6 -5.52 37.02 28.52
CA LEU A 6 -5.68 35.60 28.27
C LEU A 6 -5.17 35.30 26.87
N ASN A 7 -3.92 34.88 26.84
CA ASN A 7 -3.31 34.25 25.71
C ASN A 7 -3.71 32.76 25.78
N ILE A 8 -4.85 32.41 25.24
CA ILE A 8 -5.22 30.98 25.02
C ILE A 8 -4.63 30.61 23.68
N SER A 9 -3.52 29.91 23.77
CA SER A 9 -2.91 29.21 22.63
C SER A 9 -3.94 28.24 22.07
N PHE A 10 -4.44 28.53 20.88
CA PHE A 10 -5.18 27.63 20.02
C PHE A 10 -4.24 26.47 19.60
N ARG A 11 -4.19 25.44 20.39
CA ARG A 11 -3.57 24.15 20.04
C ARG A 11 -4.59 23.04 20.19
N ALA A 12 -4.90 22.44 19.05
CA ALA A 12 -5.51 21.13 18.92
C ALA A 12 -6.83 20.93 19.68
N ALA A 13 -7.92 21.46 19.14
CA ALA A 13 -9.25 20.95 19.39
C ALA A 13 -9.72 20.15 18.17
N CYS A 14 -8.95 19.16 17.77
CA CYS A 14 -9.46 18.10 16.93
C CYS A 14 -9.89 16.97 17.87
N ILE A 15 -11.21 16.81 18.01
CA ILE A 15 -11.85 15.65 18.64
C ILE A 15 -11.41 15.42 20.10
N ALA A 16 -11.74 16.34 20.96
CA ALA A 16 -11.85 16.08 22.38
C ALA A 16 -13.29 16.45 22.83
N LEU A 17 -14.28 15.93 22.14
CA LEU A 17 -15.67 16.15 22.48
C LEU A 17 -16.34 14.82 22.78
N SER A 18 -16.00 14.25 23.92
CA SER A 18 -16.85 13.27 24.61
C SER A 18 -16.23 12.84 25.94
N LEU A 19 -15.52 13.72 26.61
CA LEU A 19 -14.95 13.39 27.93
C LEU A 19 -15.46 14.35 29.02
N VAL A 20 -16.80 14.38 29.20
CA VAL A 20 -17.38 14.83 30.48
C VAL A 20 -18.61 13.95 30.73
N ALA A 21 -18.43 12.82 31.31
CA ALA A 21 -19.25 12.13 32.29
C ALA A 21 -19.06 10.61 32.26
N ALA A 22 -17.91 10.12 32.66
CA ALA A 22 -17.78 8.75 33.16
C ALA A 22 -16.55 8.65 34.04
N SER A 23 -16.58 9.27 35.21
CA SER A 23 -15.73 8.90 36.30
C SER A 23 -16.38 7.78 37.07
N ALA A 24 -15.83 6.59 36.91
CA ALA A 24 -15.80 5.46 37.81
C ALA A 24 -16.12 4.15 37.07
N PHE A 25 -15.08 3.57 36.51
CA PHE A 25 -14.71 2.16 36.57
C PHE A 25 -13.46 2.02 35.67
N ALA A 26 -12.31 2.18 36.32
CA ALA A 26 -11.06 1.86 35.65
C ALA A 26 -10.96 0.33 35.57
N ASP A 27 -11.36 -0.21 34.42
CA ASP A 27 -10.83 -1.49 33.96
C ASP A 27 -9.40 -1.28 33.45
N PRO A 28 -8.50 -2.27 33.65
CA PRO A 28 -7.12 -2.11 33.25
C PRO A 28 -7.09 -1.87 31.73
N ALA A 29 -6.49 -0.73 31.37
CA ALA A 29 -6.31 -0.31 29.99
C ALA A 29 -5.91 -1.51 29.12
N SER A 30 -6.84 -2.00 28.29
CA SER A 30 -6.49 -2.74 27.13
C SER A 30 -5.57 -1.81 26.32
N ALA A 31 -4.31 -2.19 26.18
CA ALA A 31 -3.36 -1.41 25.41
C ALA A 31 -3.97 -1.20 24.02
N GLN A 32 -4.32 0.03 23.71
CA GLN A 32 -4.88 0.39 22.40
C GLN A 32 -3.80 0.03 21.39
N GLU A 33 -4.03 -0.99 20.57
CA GLU A 33 -3.06 -1.39 19.56
C GLU A 33 -2.90 -0.23 18.59
N LYS A 34 -1.70 0.34 18.57
CA LYS A 34 -1.36 1.43 17.66
C LYS A 34 -1.31 0.91 16.23
N VAL A 35 -1.62 1.75 15.28
CA VAL A 35 -1.53 1.41 13.86
C VAL A 35 -0.13 0.84 13.50
N SER A 36 0.95 1.37 14.11
CA SER A 36 2.32 0.86 13.94
C SER A 36 2.49 -0.60 14.31
N ASP A 37 1.81 -1.04 15.39
CA ASP A 37 1.93 -2.41 15.89
C ASP A 37 1.18 -3.37 14.95
N VAL A 38 -0.01 -2.98 14.48
CA VAL A 38 -0.79 -3.73 13.49
C VAL A 38 0.00 -3.87 12.18
N LEU A 39 0.59 -2.79 11.68
CA LEU A 39 1.39 -2.82 10.45
C LEU A 39 2.63 -3.71 10.61
N SER A 40 3.28 -3.68 11.76
CA SER A 40 4.44 -4.54 12.07
C SER A 40 4.07 -6.02 12.12
N MET A 41 2.91 -6.38 12.70
CA MET A 41 2.39 -7.74 12.69
C MET A 41 2.10 -8.21 11.26
N ILE A 42 1.43 -7.38 10.47
CA ILE A 42 1.11 -7.71 9.08
C ILE A 42 2.39 -7.88 8.25
N GLU A 43 3.39 -7.02 8.44
CA GLU A 43 4.67 -7.16 7.73
C GLU A 43 5.36 -8.49 8.00
N GLN A 44 5.22 -9.03 9.21
CA GLN A 44 5.82 -10.32 9.60
C GLN A 44 4.99 -11.51 9.12
N ASN A 45 3.66 -11.43 9.20
CA ASN A 45 2.76 -12.57 9.01
C ASN A 45 2.21 -12.67 7.58
N ASN A 46 2.25 -11.57 6.80
CA ASN A 46 1.63 -11.52 5.48
C ASN A 46 2.28 -12.49 4.51
N THR A 47 1.51 -13.46 4.02
CA THR A 47 1.98 -14.51 3.11
C THR A 47 2.31 -13.97 1.71
N GLU A 48 1.64 -12.90 1.26
CA GLU A 48 1.94 -12.23 -0.01
C GLU A 48 3.34 -11.58 0.05
N LEU A 49 3.66 -10.86 1.13
CA LEU A 49 4.99 -10.26 1.33
C LEU A 49 6.08 -11.33 1.40
N GLN A 50 5.81 -12.45 2.08
CA GLN A 50 6.75 -13.57 2.13
C GLN A 50 6.99 -14.17 0.74
N ALA A 51 5.93 -14.34 -0.06
CA ALA A 51 6.03 -14.84 -1.43
C ALA A 51 6.79 -13.87 -2.34
N LEU A 52 6.50 -12.56 -2.26
CA LEU A 52 7.18 -11.51 -3.02
C LEU A 52 8.68 -11.45 -2.66
N ARG A 53 9.03 -11.58 -1.40
CA ARG A 53 10.42 -11.66 -0.94
C ARG A 53 11.14 -12.87 -1.53
N LYS A 54 10.49 -14.05 -1.51
CA LYS A 54 11.06 -15.26 -2.12
C LYS A 54 11.19 -15.16 -3.63
N ARG A 55 10.28 -14.45 -4.29
CA ARG A 55 10.37 -14.16 -5.72
C ARG A 55 11.57 -13.27 -6.03
N ALA A 56 11.75 -12.19 -5.28
CA ALA A 56 12.92 -11.30 -5.43
C ALA A 56 14.23 -12.08 -5.18
N GLU A 57 14.31 -12.92 -4.15
CA GLU A 57 15.46 -13.81 -3.92
C GLU A 57 15.73 -14.74 -5.12
N SER A 58 14.68 -15.33 -5.71
CA SER A 58 14.78 -16.21 -6.89
C SER A 58 15.33 -15.46 -8.10
N GLU A 59 14.83 -14.24 -8.36
CA GLU A 59 15.31 -13.39 -9.46
C GLU A 59 16.79 -13.02 -9.27
N GLN A 60 17.20 -12.68 -8.05
CA GLN A 60 18.58 -12.38 -7.72
C GLN A 60 19.53 -13.57 -7.98
N TYR A 61 19.09 -14.81 -7.64
CA TYR A 61 19.86 -16.02 -7.99
C TYR A 61 19.93 -16.21 -9.50
N GLY A 62 18.84 -15.95 -10.23
CA GLY A 62 18.83 -15.98 -11.70
C GLY A 62 19.85 -15.00 -12.29
N TYR A 63 19.87 -13.75 -11.83
CA TYR A 63 20.83 -12.73 -12.28
C TYR A 63 22.28 -13.07 -11.91
N LYS A 64 22.52 -13.71 -10.75
CA LYS A 64 23.84 -14.23 -10.40
C LYS A 64 24.29 -15.35 -11.35
N ALA A 65 23.36 -16.21 -11.76
CA ALA A 65 23.66 -17.27 -12.75
C ALA A 65 23.98 -16.67 -14.12
N GLU A 66 23.24 -15.64 -14.58
CA GLU A 66 23.54 -14.94 -15.85
C GLU A 66 24.92 -14.23 -15.88
N ARG A 67 25.49 -13.96 -14.71
CA ARG A 67 26.84 -13.41 -14.59
C ARG A 67 27.93 -14.44 -14.85
N ALA A 68 27.64 -15.74 -14.63
CA ALA A 68 28.61 -16.80 -14.77
C ALA A 68 29.09 -16.93 -16.23
N LEU A 69 30.28 -17.45 -16.40
CA LEU A 69 30.74 -17.87 -17.71
C LEU A 69 29.88 -19.01 -18.24
N ASP A 70 29.76 -19.12 -19.56
CA ASP A 70 29.09 -20.26 -20.18
C ASP A 70 29.76 -21.57 -19.72
N ALA A 71 28.99 -22.65 -19.59
CA ALA A 71 29.54 -23.92 -19.14
C ALA A 71 30.59 -24.43 -20.11
N PRO A 72 31.67 -25.09 -19.62
CA PRO A 72 32.60 -25.76 -20.51
C PRO A 72 31.91 -26.90 -21.26
N GLU A 73 32.18 -26.98 -22.54
CA GLU A 73 31.67 -28.05 -23.43
C GLU A 73 32.64 -29.22 -23.43
N ILE A 74 32.13 -30.45 -23.22
CA ILE A 74 32.86 -31.67 -23.30
C ILE A 74 32.27 -32.44 -24.47
N GLY A 75 33.09 -32.64 -25.53
CA GLY A 75 32.72 -33.39 -26.72
C GLY A 75 33.34 -34.80 -26.73
N PHE A 76 32.61 -35.77 -27.19
CA PHE A 76 33.14 -37.07 -27.50
C PHE A 76 32.58 -37.53 -28.84
N ASP A 77 33.46 -37.74 -29.81
CA ASP A 77 33.12 -38.22 -31.13
C ASP A 77 33.69 -39.62 -31.35
N TYR A 78 32.86 -40.52 -31.88
CA TYR A 78 33.27 -41.87 -32.31
C TYR A 78 32.91 -42.05 -33.77
N LEU A 79 33.96 -42.09 -34.61
CA LEU A 79 33.79 -42.19 -36.04
C LEU A 79 34.32 -43.55 -36.53
N TRP A 80 33.57 -44.20 -37.39
CA TRP A 80 33.96 -45.43 -38.10
C TRP A 80 34.15 -45.10 -39.55
N SER A 81 35.13 -45.76 -40.16
CA SER A 81 35.41 -45.59 -41.58
C SER A 81 34.64 -46.54 -42.47
N SER A 82 34.40 -46.15 -43.70
CA SER A 82 34.01 -46.98 -44.81
C SER A 82 34.96 -46.67 -46.00
N PRO A 83 35.81 -47.64 -46.42
CA PRO A 83 35.94 -49.01 -45.97
C PRO A 83 36.55 -49.17 -44.57
N ALA A 84 36.28 -50.30 -43.90
CA ALA A 84 36.57 -50.58 -42.50
C ALA A 84 38.08 -50.77 -42.17
N ASP A 85 38.92 -50.91 -43.14
CA ASP A 85 40.37 -51.10 -43.02
C ASP A 85 41.11 -49.89 -42.48
N ILE A 86 40.54 -48.68 -42.63
CA ILE A 86 41.14 -47.43 -42.08
C ILE A 86 40.98 -47.39 -40.52
N GLY A 87 40.00 -48.11 -39.98
CA GLY A 87 39.79 -48.26 -38.54
C GLY A 87 38.79 -47.25 -37.96
N THR A 88 38.89 -47.02 -36.66
CA THR A 88 38.00 -46.09 -35.91
C THR A 88 38.80 -44.90 -35.39
N ARG A 89 38.15 -43.74 -35.34
CA ARG A 89 38.67 -42.55 -34.73
C ARG A 89 37.79 -42.17 -33.53
N LYS A 90 38.46 -41.77 -32.44
CA LYS A 90 37.79 -41.31 -31.22
C LYS A 90 38.38 -39.96 -30.89
N ASP A 91 37.51 -38.95 -30.76
CA ASP A 91 37.93 -37.62 -30.37
C ASP A 91 37.34 -37.29 -29.00
N VAL A 92 38.16 -36.68 -28.15
CA VAL A 92 37.73 -36.12 -26.87
C VAL A 92 38.16 -34.64 -26.86
N SER A 93 37.21 -33.79 -26.61
CA SER A 93 37.45 -32.33 -26.53
C SER A 93 36.88 -31.72 -25.28
N VAL A 94 37.56 -30.74 -24.76
CA VAL A 94 37.04 -29.83 -23.71
C VAL A 94 37.27 -28.40 -24.17
N SER A 95 36.23 -27.61 -24.26
CA SER A 95 36.34 -26.23 -24.71
C SER A 95 35.56 -25.28 -23.79
N GLN A 96 36.07 -24.04 -23.69
CA GLN A 96 35.45 -22.95 -22.94
C GLN A 96 35.34 -21.74 -23.87
N SER A 97 34.11 -21.25 -24.02
CA SER A 97 33.82 -20.00 -24.72
C SER A 97 33.75 -18.84 -23.75
N VAL A 98 34.32 -17.68 -24.14
CA VAL A 98 34.29 -16.45 -23.36
C VAL A 98 33.99 -15.29 -24.30
N ASP A 99 32.95 -14.53 -23.99
CA ASP A 99 32.60 -13.31 -24.70
C ASP A 99 33.19 -12.05 -24.05
N LEU A 100 33.24 -10.95 -24.81
CA LEU A 100 33.81 -9.68 -24.34
C LEU A 100 32.93 -9.06 -23.22
N ALA A 101 31.61 -9.32 -23.19
CA ALA A 101 30.74 -8.82 -22.14
C ALA A 101 31.06 -9.44 -20.78
N ALA A 102 31.43 -10.73 -20.77
CA ALA A 102 31.92 -11.40 -19.57
C ALA A 102 33.30 -10.89 -19.14
N LEU A 103 34.26 -10.79 -20.08
CA LEU A 103 35.61 -10.31 -19.80
C LEU A 103 35.66 -8.87 -19.27
N THR A 104 34.82 -7.98 -19.78
CA THR A 104 34.77 -6.57 -19.36
C THR A 104 33.89 -6.32 -18.12
N GLY A 105 33.29 -7.35 -17.55
CA GLY A 105 32.38 -7.26 -16.42
C GLY A 105 31.02 -6.62 -16.74
N ALA A 106 30.69 -6.44 -18.02
CA ALA A 106 29.40 -5.86 -18.44
C ALA A 106 28.20 -6.72 -17.99
N ARG A 107 28.32 -8.07 -18.13
CA ARG A 107 27.31 -9.01 -17.59
C ARG A 107 27.15 -8.85 -16.07
N GLY A 108 28.25 -8.71 -15.33
CA GLY A 108 28.22 -8.51 -13.88
C GLY A 108 27.53 -7.21 -13.47
N LYS A 109 27.79 -6.12 -14.21
CA LYS A 109 27.13 -4.83 -13.95
C LYS A 109 25.65 -4.91 -14.25
N LEU A 110 25.24 -5.55 -15.35
CA LEU A 110 23.83 -5.77 -15.70
C LEU A 110 23.10 -6.57 -14.61
N ALA A 111 23.70 -7.68 -14.16
CA ALA A 111 23.14 -8.49 -13.08
C ALA A 111 22.95 -7.69 -11.78
N THR A 112 23.91 -6.82 -11.43
CA THR A 112 23.80 -5.94 -10.26
C THR A 112 22.67 -4.92 -10.42
N SER A 113 22.53 -4.30 -11.61
CA SER A 113 21.44 -3.35 -11.88
C SER A 113 20.07 -4.05 -11.84
N LYS A 114 19.96 -5.26 -12.41
CA LYS A 114 18.72 -6.07 -12.34
C LYS A 114 18.36 -6.46 -10.89
N THR A 115 19.34 -6.83 -10.08
CA THR A 115 19.13 -7.09 -8.64
C THR A 115 18.59 -5.86 -7.93
N ALA A 116 19.19 -4.68 -8.17
CA ALA A 116 18.72 -3.43 -7.56
C ALA A 116 17.31 -3.04 -8.02
N LEU A 117 16.94 -3.36 -9.27
CA LEU A 117 15.57 -3.15 -9.78
C LEU A 117 14.56 -4.08 -9.09
N SER A 118 14.90 -5.37 -8.92
CA SER A 118 14.06 -6.33 -8.20
C SER A 118 13.85 -5.94 -6.74
N ASP A 119 14.90 -5.43 -6.06
CA ASP A 119 14.78 -4.90 -4.70
C ASP A 119 13.88 -3.65 -4.63
N ALA A 120 13.95 -2.77 -5.63
CA ALA A 120 13.09 -1.59 -5.71
C ALA A 120 11.61 -2.00 -5.95
N GLN A 121 11.37 -3.00 -6.79
CA GLN A 121 10.02 -3.55 -7.01
C GLN A 121 9.44 -4.14 -5.71
N TYR A 122 10.23 -4.91 -4.97
CA TYR A 122 9.78 -5.45 -3.68
C TYR A 122 9.37 -4.33 -2.69
N ARG A 123 10.09 -3.19 -2.67
CA ARG A 123 9.73 -2.05 -1.82
C ARG A 123 8.38 -1.43 -2.21
N ILE A 124 8.08 -1.32 -3.51
CA ILE A 124 6.77 -0.86 -3.99
C ILE A 124 5.66 -1.82 -3.56
N ASP A 125 5.88 -3.12 -3.75
CA ASP A 125 4.89 -4.13 -3.39
C ASP A 125 4.65 -4.16 -1.86
N ARG A 126 5.71 -4.02 -1.06
CA ARG A 126 5.61 -3.90 0.40
C ARG A 126 4.81 -2.66 0.81
N GLN A 127 5.14 -1.51 0.24
CA GLN A 127 4.42 -0.26 0.50
C GLN A 127 2.92 -0.41 0.19
N ARG A 128 2.56 -1.02 -0.94
CA ARG A 128 1.16 -1.27 -1.33
C ARG A 128 0.43 -2.10 -0.29
N VAL A 129 0.99 -3.23 0.15
CA VAL A 129 0.36 -4.10 1.14
C VAL A 129 0.18 -3.39 2.48
N LEU A 130 1.17 -2.62 2.92
CA LEU A 130 1.08 -1.87 4.18
C LEU A 130 0.09 -0.70 4.08
N LEU A 131 -0.02 -0.03 2.94
CA LEU A 131 -1.02 1.00 2.70
C LEU A 131 -2.43 0.42 2.70
N ASP A 132 -2.65 -0.73 2.06
CA ASP A 132 -3.93 -1.44 2.10
C ASP A 132 -4.32 -1.78 3.54
N ALA A 133 -3.38 -2.30 4.34
CA ALA A 133 -3.59 -2.60 5.76
C ALA A 133 -3.91 -1.35 6.59
N LYS A 134 -3.19 -0.24 6.36
CA LYS A 134 -3.44 1.04 7.03
C LYS A 134 -4.82 1.60 6.67
N SER A 135 -5.22 1.46 5.41
CA SER A 135 -6.55 1.88 4.94
C SER A 135 -7.66 1.08 5.59
N LEU A 136 -7.50 -0.25 5.74
CA LEU A 136 -8.43 -1.11 6.47
C LEU A 136 -8.53 -0.70 7.94
N TYR A 137 -7.40 -0.47 8.60
CA TYR A 137 -7.37 0.00 9.98
C TYR A 137 -8.14 1.30 10.16
N ILE A 138 -7.92 2.30 9.30
CA ILE A 138 -8.63 3.60 9.35
C ILE A 138 -10.14 3.40 9.21
N ASN A 139 -10.60 2.55 8.29
CA ASN A 139 -12.02 2.26 8.11
C ASN A 139 -12.61 1.51 9.31
N ILE A 140 -11.87 0.60 9.98
CA ILE A 140 -12.32 -0.08 11.18
C ILE A 140 -12.49 0.92 12.34
N VAL A 141 -11.56 1.86 12.51
CA VAL A 141 -11.66 2.94 13.51
C VAL A 141 -12.92 3.78 13.27
N TYR A 142 -13.21 4.12 12.01
CA TYR A 142 -14.46 4.79 11.63
C TYR A 142 -15.69 3.97 12.04
N CYS A 143 -15.73 2.67 11.72
CA CYS A 143 -16.84 1.80 12.10
C CYS A 143 -17.03 1.72 13.62
N ASN A 144 -15.93 1.68 14.38
CA ASN A 144 -15.98 1.66 15.83
C ASN A 144 -16.58 2.97 16.40
N ALA A 145 -16.11 4.12 15.89
CA ALA A 145 -16.63 5.43 16.29
C ALA A 145 -18.12 5.56 15.96
N LEU A 146 -18.51 5.20 14.73
CA LEU A 146 -19.93 5.21 14.31
C LEU A 146 -20.79 4.25 15.13
N ALA A 147 -20.29 3.06 15.51
CA ALA A 147 -21.02 2.13 16.36
C ALA A 147 -21.28 2.71 17.76
N SER A 148 -20.33 3.47 18.31
CA SER A 148 -20.50 4.18 19.60
C SER A 148 -21.62 5.20 19.51
N GLU A 149 -21.61 6.06 18.49
CA GLU A 149 -22.66 7.06 18.26
C GLU A 149 -24.04 6.41 18.03
N LEU A 150 -24.10 5.40 17.18
CA LEU A 150 -25.35 4.67 16.91
C LEU A 150 -25.92 4.01 18.16
N SER A 151 -25.06 3.52 19.06
CA SER A 151 -25.50 2.94 20.34
C SER A 151 -26.18 3.98 21.24
N GLU A 152 -25.65 5.20 21.30
CA GLU A 152 -26.25 6.32 22.03
C GLU A 152 -27.57 6.76 21.39
N ARG A 153 -27.65 6.84 20.06
CA ARG A 153 -28.87 7.16 19.30
C ARG A 153 -29.96 6.11 19.53
N ILE A 154 -29.62 4.82 19.58
CA ILE A 154 -30.52 3.72 19.91
C ILE A 154 -31.05 3.89 21.32
N ALA A 155 -30.19 4.10 22.32
CA ALA A 155 -30.63 4.24 23.71
C ALA A 155 -31.56 5.45 23.90
N ARG A 156 -31.34 6.54 23.17
CA ARG A 156 -32.24 7.72 23.18
C ARG A 156 -33.60 7.40 22.51
N SER A 157 -33.57 6.81 21.33
CA SER A 157 -34.79 6.45 20.58
C SER A 157 -35.66 5.42 21.33
N GLU A 158 -35.03 4.47 22.03
CA GLU A 158 -35.73 3.48 22.87
C GLU A 158 -36.48 4.14 24.05
N LYS A 159 -35.84 5.11 24.71
CA LYS A 159 -36.47 5.89 25.79
C LYS A 159 -37.68 6.67 25.26
N ILE A 160 -37.58 7.29 24.10
CA ILE A 160 -38.67 8.04 23.47
C ILE A 160 -39.83 7.08 23.11
N GLU A 161 -39.52 5.95 22.47
CA GLU A 161 -40.54 4.94 22.12
C GLU A 161 -41.27 4.43 23.37
N ALA A 162 -40.56 4.10 24.44
CA ALA A 162 -41.15 3.65 25.70
C ALA A 162 -42.06 4.72 26.32
N ALA A 163 -41.66 5.98 26.32
CA ALA A 163 -42.46 7.09 26.81
C ALA A 163 -43.76 7.27 26.02
N TYR A 164 -43.71 7.23 24.70
CA TYR A 164 -44.87 7.35 23.84
C TYR A 164 -45.85 6.14 23.96
N ARG A 165 -45.34 4.94 24.17
CA ARG A 165 -46.16 3.75 24.48
C ARG A 165 -46.89 3.92 25.81
N ASP A 166 -46.23 4.45 26.84
CA ASP A 166 -46.85 4.71 28.13
C ASP A 166 -47.92 5.82 28.06
N MET A 167 -47.63 6.90 27.30
CA MET A 167 -48.64 7.94 27.02
C MET A 167 -49.85 7.39 26.29
N GLN A 168 -49.67 6.47 25.33
CA GLN A 168 -50.79 5.81 24.65
C GLN A 168 -51.66 4.99 25.61
N LEU A 169 -51.04 4.24 26.53
CA LEU A 169 -51.80 3.47 27.55
C LEU A 169 -52.61 4.38 28.46
N ARG A 170 -52.19 5.63 28.67
CA ARG A 170 -52.92 6.65 29.41
C ARG A 170 -53.95 7.42 28.57
N GLY A 171 -53.98 7.18 27.25
CA GLY A 171 -54.87 7.92 26.36
C GLY A 171 -54.39 9.35 26.01
N GLU A 172 -53.14 9.67 26.26
CA GLU A 172 -52.54 10.99 26.08
C GLU A 172 -51.95 11.21 24.67
N THR A 173 -51.77 10.12 23.91
CA THR A 173 -51.29 10.15 22.51
C THR A 173 -51.95 9.07 21.67
N ASP A 174 -51.87 9.18 20.37
CA ASP A 174 -52.42 8.22 19.42
C ASP A 174 -51.39 7.18 18.94
N MET A 175 -51.90 6.15 18.23
CA MET A 175 -51.05 5.08 17.70
C MET A 175 -50.10 5.56 16.60
N ILE A 176 -50.39 6.67 15.92
CA ILE A 176 -49.56 7.20 14.85
C ILE A 176 -48.24 7.72 15.41
N GLU A 177 -48.31 8.46 16.53
CA GLU A 177 -47.13 8.98 17.22
C GLU A 177 -46.24 7.85 17.78
N VAL A 178 -46.86 6.82 18.40
CA VAL A 178 -46.13 5.63 18.86
C VAL A 178 -45.41 4.93 17.69
N ASN A 179 -46.08 4.80 16.53
CA ASN A 179 -45.47 4.19 15.35
C ASN A 179 -44.30 5.01 14.79
N LYS A 180 -44.40 6.35 14.82
CA LYS A 180 -43.26 7.22 14.42
C LYS A 180 -42.06 7.01 15.35
N ALA A 181 -42.23 6.96 16.65
CA ALA A 181 -41.17 6.70 17.61
C ALA A 181 -40.57 5.29 17.38
N HIS A 182 -41.40 4.28 17.14
CA HIS A 182 -40.93 2.92 16.83
C HIS A 182 -40.10 2.88 15.53
N LEU A 183 -40.57 3.53 14.47
CA LEU A 183 -39.84 3.58 13.21
C LEU A 183 -38.46 4.28 13.35
N ALA A 184 -38.37 5.36 14.13
CA ALA A 184 -37.13 6.03 14.43
C ALA A 184 -36.15 5.09 15.18
N TYR A 185 -36.61 4.37 16.20
CA TYR A 185 -35.80 3.36 16.90
C TYR A 185 -35.31 2.24 15.99
N VAL A 186 -36.18 1.66 15.18
CA VAL A 186 -35.84 0.59 14.24
C VAL A 186 -34.82 1.08 13.19
N ALA A 187 -34.90 2.33 12.74
CA ALA A 187 -33.96 2.91 11.80
C ALA A 187 -32.54 2.93 12.38
N GLN A 188 -32.35 3.35 13.63
CA GLN A 188 -31.04 3.36 14.28
C GLN A 188 -30.49 1.94 14.50
N LYS A 189 -31.34 0.98 14.91
CA LYS A 189 -30.92 -0.44 15.03
C LYS A 189 -30.42 -1.02 13.69
N ASN A 190 -31.13 -0.72 12.61
CA ASN A 190 -30.74 -1.18 11.29
C ASN A 190 -29.43 -0.51 10.83
N ALA A 191 -29.19 0.76 11.19
CA ALA A 191 -27.93 1.44 10.89
C ALA A 191 -26.75 0.77 11.62
N LEU A 192 -26.92 0.47 12.91
CA LEU A 192 -25.89 -0.25 13.70
C LEU A 192 -25.63 -1.64 13.11
N ALA A 193 -26.64 -2.41 12.78
CA ALA A 193 -26.47 -3.74 12.21
C ALA A 193 -25.72 -3.71 10.86
N ARG A 194 -25.97 -2.70 10.02
CA ARG A 194 -25.20 -2.50 8.76
C ARG A 194 -23.74 -2.16 9.05
N ASN A 195 -23.48 -1.28 10.00
CA ASN A 195 -22.12 -0.92 10.40
C ASN A 195 -21.35 -2.11 10.98
N GLU A 196 -22.01 -2.98 11.75
CA GLU A 196 -21.39 -4.22 12.27
C GLU A 196 -21.04 -5.21 11.16
N ILE A 197 -21.89 -5.34 10.12
CA ILE A 197 -21.60 -6.15 8.93
C ILE A 197 -20.36 -5.63 8.20
N GLU A 198 -20.30 -4.32 7.97
CA GLU A 198 -19.15 -3.68 7.31
C GLU A 198 -17.87 -3.86 8.14
N ARG A 199 -17.94 -3.60 9.43
CA ARG A 199 -16.82 -3.82 10.35
C ARG A 199 -16.31 -5.26 10.32
N ALA A 200 -17.21 -6.23 10.31
CA ALA A 200 -16.84 -7.66 10.24
C ALA A 200 -16.13 -8.00 8.93
N SER A 201 -16.58 -7.41 7.80
CA SER A 201 -15.89 -7.57 6.50
C SER A 201 -14.50 -6.99 6.52
N LEU A 202 -14.31 -5.76 7.03
CA LEU A 202 -13.01 -5.11 7.12
C LEU A 202 -12.04 -5.87 8.04
N LEU A 203 -12.54 -6.42 9.16
CA LEU A 203 -11.73 -7.26 10.05
C LEU A 203 -11.31 -8.57 9.37
N ALA A 204 -12.19 -9.19 8.57
CA ALA A 204 -11.83 -10.39 7.82
C ALA A 204 -10.74 -10.11 6.76
N ASP A 205 -10.81 -8.96 6.09
CA ASP A 205 -9.77 -8.52 5.16
C ASP A 205 -8.44 -8.23 5.87
N LEU A 206 -8.49 -7.57 7.03
CA LEU A 206 -7.29 -7.31 7.83
C LEU A 206 -6.66 -8.63 8.36
N GLN A 207 -7.49 -9.57 8.81
CA GLN A 207 -7.06 -10.92 9.19
C GLN A 207 -6.39 -11.65 8.02
N ARG A 208 -6.96 -11.56 6.81
CA ARG A 208 -6.34 -12.12 5.60
C ARG A 208 -4.96 -11.52 5.34
N LEU A 209 -4.81 -10.20 5.49
CA LEU A 209 -3.51 -9.55 5.35
C LEU A 209 -2.52 -9.95 6.45
N ASN A 210 -3.01 -10.30 7.64
CA ASN A 210 -2.19 -10.81 8.75
C ASN A 210 -1.93 -12.32 8.68
N GLY A 211 -1.97 -12.92 7.50
CA GLY A 211 -1.68 -14.34 7.32
C GLY A 211 -2.73 -15.30 7.91
N GLY A 212 -3.95 -14.81 8.20
CA GLY A 212 -5.04 -15.56 8.84
C GLY A 212 -5.14 -15.41 10.35
N GLU A 213 -4.16 -14.78 11.00
CA GLU A 213 -4.19 -14.47 12.43
C GLU A 213 -5.13 -13.29 12.71
N SER A 214 -5.95 -13.41 13.76
CA SER A 214 -6.89 -12.36 14.14
C SER A 214 -6.17 -11.10 14.63
N VAL A 215 -6.71 -9.94 14.25
CA VAL A 215 -6.25 -8.63 14.72
C VAL A 215 -7.43 -7.94 15.40
N GLU A 216 -7.22 -7.47 16.62
CA GLU A 216 -8.22 -6.69 17.35
C GLU A 216 -7.95 -5.19 17.15
N VAL A 217 -8.94 -4.45 16.67
CA VAL A 217 -8.89 -3.01 16.51
C VAL A 217 -10.06 -2.40 17.29
N ASN A 218 -9.76 -1.85 18.46
CA ASN A 218 -10.76 -1.26 19.36
C ASN A 218 -10.66 0.28 19.44
N ALA A 219 -9.77 0.89 18.67
CA ALA A 219 -9.59 2.33 18.61
C ALA A 219 -10.88 3.03 18.14
N LEU A 220 -11.24 4.15 18.80
CA LEU A 220 -12.35 5.03 18.42
C LEU A 220 -11.86 6.34 17.79
N VAL A 221 -10.56 6.62 17.90
CA VAL A 221 -9.92 7.84 17.40
C VAL A 221 -8.64 7.47 16.68
N TYR A 222 -8.21 8.31 15.76
CA TYR A 222 -6.98 8.13 15.01
C TYR A 222 -5.78 8.58 15.82
N ASP A 223 -4.79 7.69 16.01
CA ASP A 223 -3.62 7.90 16.89
C ASP A 223 -2.53 8.78 16.27
N GLU A 224 -2.51 8.92 14.95
CA GLU A 224 -1.43 9.60 14.24
C GLU A 224 -1.70 11.11 14.11
N ASN A 225 -0.88 11.92 14.78
CA ASN A 225 -0.78 13.35 14.55
C ASN A 225 0.02 13.68 13.28
N VAL A 226 -0.31 13.04 12.16
CA VAL A 226 0.28 13.37 10.87
C VAL A 226 -0.33 14.67 10.40
N MET A 227 0.49 15.71 10.27
CA MET A 227 0.03 17.02 9.83
C MET A 227 0.22 17.17 8.33
N LEU A 228 -0.74 17.83 7.68
CA LEU A 228 -0.60 18.20 6.28
C LEU A 228 0.61 19.14 6.12
N PRO A 229 1.48 18.95 5.11
CA PRO A 229 2.62 19.83 4.88
C PRO A 229 2.17 21.27 4.64
N ALA A 230 2.87 22.23 5.23
CA ALA A 230 2.54 23.66 5.04
C ALA A 230 2.79 24.13 3.60
N ASP A 231 3.80 23.57 2.93
CA ASP A 231 4.12 23.84 1.53
C ASP A 231 4.32 22.54 0.78
N PHE A 232 3.42 22.28 -0.18
CA PHE A 232 3.45 21.08 -0.99
C PHE A 232 4.74 20.93 -1.80
N ARG A 233 5.28 22.03 -2.34
CA ARG A 233 6.44 21.96 -3.23
C ARG A 233 7.70 21.56 -2.47
N ILE A 234 7.93 22.15 -1.31
CA ILE A 234 9.07 21.81 -0.46
C ILE A 234 8.98 20.36 -0.02
N TRP A 235 7.80 19.94 0.42
CA TRP A 235 7.54 18.56 0.83
C TRP A 235 7.74 17.58 -0.34
N TYR A 236 7.24 17.89 -1.54
CA TYR A 236 7.39 17.03 -2.72
C TYR A 236 8.85 16.88 -3.14
N ASP A 237 9.63 17.97 -3.11
CA ASP A 237 11.05 17.92 -3.47
C ASP A 237 11.84 16.98 -2.53
N GLU A 238 11.50 16.90 -1.26
CA GLU A 238 12.08 15.94 -0.31
C GLU A 238 11.58 14.51 -0.56
N MET A 239 10.25 14.33 -0.65
CA MET A 239 9.60 13.05 -0.85
C MET A 239 10.03 12.38 -2.15
N SER A 240 10.13 13.13 -3.25
CA SER A 240 10.50 12.61 -4.57
C SER A 240 11.87 11.94 -4.61
N GLN A 241 12.78 12.28 -3.68
CA GLN A 241 14.08 11.64 -3.54
C GLN A 241 13.99 10.28 -2.85
N ARG A 242 12.98 10.06 -2.02
CA ARG A 242 12.76 8.86 -1.21
C ARG A 242 11.69 7.93 -1.76
N SER A 243 10.89 8.39 -2.73
CA SER A 243 9.81 7.62 -3.33
C SER A 243 10.30 6.28 -3.90
N PRO A 244 9.77 5.13 -3.45
CA PRO A 244 10.08 3.82 -4.01
C PRO A 244 9.75 3.70 -5.50
N GLU A 245 8.68 4.34 -5.95
CA GLU A 245 8.24 4.34 -7.35
C GLU A 245 9.25 5.05 -8.26
N LEU A 246 9.72 6.24 -7.86
CA LEU A 246 10.74 6.96 -8.63
C LEU A 246 12.11 6.28 -8.55
N ASP A 247 12.44 5.63 -7.41
CA ASP A 247 13.67 4.83 -7.32
C ASP A 247 13.62 3.64 -8.29
N TYR A 248 12.49 2.94 -8.37
CA TYR A 248 12.28 1.88 -9.35
C TYR A 248 12.48 2.38 -10.79
N MET A 249 11.89 3.51 -11.16
CA MET A 249 12.05 4.08 -12.50
C MET A 249 13.51 4.44 -12.80
N ARG A 250 14.25 5.03 -11.84
CA ARG A 250 15.70 5.29 -11.98
C ARG A 250 16.49 4.00 -12.16
N LYS A 251 16.17 2.95 -11.38
CA LYS A 251 16.82 1.62 -11.52
C LYS A 251 16.49 0.97 -12.85
N ASN A 252 15.27 1.14 -13.37
CA ASN A 252 14.90 0.67 -14.70
C ASN A 252 15.74 1.34 -15.79
N VAL A 253 15.99 2.65 -15.70
CA VAL A 253 16.90 3.36 -16.61
C VAL A 253 18.33 2.80 -16.51
N GLU A 254 18.84 2.51 -15.30
CA GLU A 254 20.16 1.91 -15.07
C GLU A 254 20.27 0.50 -15.69
N VAL A 255 19.21 -0.31 -15.60
CA VAL A 255 19.14 -1.64 -16.23
C VAL A 255 19.22 -1.49 -17.76
N ASN A 256 18.37 -0.66 -18.35
CA ASN A 256 18.33 -0.44 -19.80
C ASN A 256 19.66 0.13 -20.32
N ALA A 257 20.33 1.01 -19.57
CA ALA A 257 21.67 1.51 -19.90
C ALA A 257 22.71 0.38 -19.89
N SER A 258 22.62 -0.53 -18.90
CA SER A 258 23.52 -1.69 -18.79
C SER A 258 23.25 -2.72 -19.88
N GLU A 259 21.98 -2.92 -20.26
CA GLU A 259 21.58 -3.77 -21.40
C GLU A 259 22.09 -3.23 -22.73
N ALA A 260 21.95 -1.90 -22.96
CA ALA A 260 22.50 -1.26 -24.17
C ALA A 260 24.02 -1.40 -24.25
N ARG A 261 24.72 -1.32 -23.12
CA ARG A 261 26.17 -1.56 -23.06
C ARG A 261 26.51 -3.01 -23.38
N THR A 262 25.80 -3.97 -22.78
CA THR A 262 26.01 -5.41 -23.02
C THR A 262 25.71 -5.77 -24.47
N ALA A 263 24.62 -5.24 -25.05
CA ALA A 263 24.28 -5.42 -26.47
C ALA A 263 25.38 -4.88 -27.41
N ARG A 264 26.05 -3.76 -27.07
CA ARG A 264 27.20 -3.26 -27.84
C ARG A 264 28.40 -4.20 -27.75
N MET A 265 28.61 -4.83 -26.55
CA MET A 265 29.70 -5.79 -26.37
C MET A 265 29.49 -7.09 -27.17
N SER A 266 28.21 -7.46 -27.42
CA SER A 266 27.89 -8.62 -28.26
C SER A 266 28.25 -8.45 -29.77
N ASN A 267 28.69 -7.27 -30.20
CA ASN A 267 29.27 -7.05 -31.55
C ASN A 267 30.69 -7.63 -31.72
N TYR A 268 31.34 -7.88 -30.59
CA TYR A 268 32.71 -8.39 -30.63
C TYR A 268 32.72 -9.93 -30.74
N PRO A 269 33.80 -10.48 -31.32
CA PRO A 269 33.95 -11.91 -31.43
C PRO A 269 33.97 -12.62 -30.06
N THR A 270 33.38 -13.81 -30.01
CA THR A 270 33.54 -14.72 -28.87
C THR A 270 34.79 -15.57 -29.09
N LEU A 271 35.63 -15.67 -28.07
CA LEU A 271 36.81 -16.52 -28.06
C LEU A 271 36.47 -17.86 -27.42
N THR A 272 36.89 -18.94 -28.07
CA THR A 272 36.81 -20.30 -27.54
C THR A 272 38.24 -20.85 -27.42
N ALA A 273 38.60 -21.33 -26.26
CA ALA A 273 39.86 -22.06 -26.04
C ALA A 273 39.53 -23.48 -25.56
N GLY A 274 40.26 -24.45 -26.09
CA GLY A 274 40.02 -25.83 -25.72
C GLY A 274 41.23 -26.74 -25.84
N TYR A 275 41.06 -27.95 -25.42
CA TYR A 275 41.99 -29.04 -25.59
C TYR A 275 41.27 -30.20 -26.32
N MET A 276 41.96 -30.78 -27.29
CA MET A 276 41.43 -31.93 -28.07
C MET A 276 42.46 -33.06 -28.10
N ALA A 277 41.97 -34.26 -27.94
CA ALA A 277 42.75 -35.48 -28.11
C ALA A 277 42.05 -36.36 -29.17
N GLU A 278 42.80 -36.75 -30.19
CA GLU A 278 42.35 -37.63 -31.28
C GLU A 278 43.11 -38.97 -31.19
N LEU A 279 42.35 -40.02 -31.08
CA LEU A 279 42.84 -41.40 -30.98
C LEU A 279 42.48 -42.14 -32.26
N VAL A 280 43.50 -42.44 -33.07
CA VAL A 280 43.39 -43.21 -34.32
C VAL A 280 44.21 -44.45 -34.20
N LYS A 281 43.85 -45.49 -34.95
CA LYS A 281 44.60 -46.75 -34.97
C LYS A 281 46.08 -46.55 -35.27
N GLY A 282 46.91 -46.72 -34.26
CA GLY A 282 48.38 -46.60 -34.38
C GLY A 282 48.96 -45.20 -34.15
N SER A 283 48.15 -44.18 -33.86
CA SER A 283 48.63 -42.80 -33.63
C SER A 283 47.68 -42.01 -32.70
N ASN A 284 48.24 -41.17 -31.83
CA ASN A 284 47.48 -40.30 -30.97
C ASN A 284 47.90 -38.83 -31.19
N PHE A 285 46.95 -37.97 -31.48
CA PHE A 285 47.17 -36.53 -31.61
C PHE A 285 46.56 -35.79 -30.40
N ARG A 286 47.27 -34.79 -29.91
CA ARG A 286 46.79 -33.99 -28.80
C ARG A 286 47.20 -32.53 -29.06
N GLY A 287 46.30 -31.60 -28.77
CA GLY A 287 46.58 -30.18 -29.05
C GLY A 287 45.58 -29.25 -28.38
N LEU A 288 45.96 -27.97 -28.45
CA LEU A 288 45.11 -26.85 -28.07
C LEU A 288 44.27 -26.43 -29.27
N THR A 289 43.02 -26.12 -29.03
CA THR A 289 42.09 -25.58 -30.02
C THR A 289 41.76 -24.14 -29.66
N LEU A 290 41.81 -23.27 -30.65
CA LEU A 290 41.40 -21.87 -30.54
C LEU A 290 40.33 -21.61 -31.59
N GLY A 291 39.19 -21.08 -31.15
CA GLY A 291 38.05 -20.73 -32.00
C GLY A 291 37.73 -19.25 -31.87
N LEU A 292 37.23 -18.67 -32.94
CA LEU A 292 36.75 -17.30 -33.00
C LEU A 292 35.37 -17.30 -33.67
N SER A 293 34.34 -16.93 -32.92
CA SER A 293 32.98 -16.78 -33.46
C SER A 293 32.66 -15.30 -33.66
N ILE A 294 32.42 -14.91 -34.92
CA ILE A 294 32.15 -13.52 -35.31
C ILE A 294 30.65 -13.40 -35.64
N PRO A 295 29.91 -12.56 -34.89
CA PRO A 295 28.48 -12.34 -35.15
C PRO A 295 28.30 -11.42 -36.37
N LEU A 296 27.98 -11.97 -37.54
CA LEU A 296 27.84 -11.24 -38.79
C LEU A 296 26.43 -10.62 -39.00
N TRP A 297 25.39 -11.22 -38.38
CA TRP A 297 23.99 -10.88 -38.58
C TRP A 297 23.32 -10.52 -37.28
N SER A 298 22.21 -9.79 -37.34
CA SER A 298 21.30 -9.45 -36.22
C SER A 298 21.82 -8.47 -35.15
N VAL A 299 23.13 -8.29 -34.97
CA VAL A 299 23.73 -7.50 -33.88
C VAL A 299 23.37 -6.02 -33.95
N ARG A 300 23.38 -5.44 -35.18
CA ARG A 300 23.02 -4.03 -35.37
C ARG A 300 21.57 -3.74 -34.93
N SER A 301 20.66 -4.68 -35.18
CA SER A 301 19.26 -4.56 -34.74
C SER A 301 19.11 -4.70 -33.24
N LYS A 302 19.84 -5.63 -32.60
CA LYS A 302 19.86 -5.79 -31.14
C LYS A 302 20.36 -4.55 -30.43
N VAL A 303 21.46 -3.93 -30.95
CA VAL A 303 22.01 -2.70 -30.39
C VAL A 303 21.03 -1.53 -30.56
N ARG A 304 20.38 -1.42 -31.73
CA ARG A 304 19.35 -0.39 -31.94
C ARG A 304 18.16 -0.58 -30.99
N GLN A 305 17.68 -1.81 -30.84
CA GLN A 305 16.60 -2.15 -29.91
C GLN A 305 16.98 -1.71 -28.48
N ALA A 306 18.13 -2.13 -27.95
CA ALA A 306 18.55 -1.81 -26.61
C ALA A 306 18.76 -0.30 -26.39
N ASN A 307 19.27 0.43 -27.39
CA ASN A 307 19.37 1.88 -27.31
C ASN A 307 17.98 2.55 -27.31
N SER A 308 17.04 2.06 -28.12
CA SER A 308 15.65 2.60 -28.13
C SER A 308 14.94 2.32 -26.78
N SER A 309 15.14 1.14 -26.21
CA SER A 309 14.61 0.81 -24.87
C SER A 309 15.21 1.73 -23.79
N TYR A 310 16.50 2.03 -23.87
CA TYR A 310 17.13 2.98 -22.96
C TYR A 310 16.59 4.41 -23.09
N GLU A 311 16.37 4.90 -24.32
CA GLU A 311 15.74 6.21 -24.51
C GLU A 311 14.26 6.21 -24.06
N ALA A 312 13.53 5.11 -24.29
CA ALA A 312 12.17 4.95 -23.81
C ALA A 312 12.10 5.02 -22.28
N SER A 313 12.97 4.28 -21.59
CA SER A 313 12.98 4.26 -20.11
C SER A 313 13.25 5.64 -19.48
N LYS A 314 14.04 6.50 -20.12
CA LYS A 314 14.22 7.89 -19.67
C LYS A 314 12.96 8.75 -19.82
N LEU A 315 12.18 8.51 -20.86
CA LEU A 315 10.90 9.21 -21.06
C LEU A 315 9.87 8.69 -20.06
N GLU A 316 9.85 7.38 -19.82
CA GLU A 316 8.99 6.75 -18.80
C GLU A 316 9.31 7.26 -17.38
N GLU A 317 10.59 7.43 -17.03
CA GLU A 317 10.99 8.03 -15.74
C GLU A 317 10.45 9.46 -15.58
N ARG A 318 10.56 10.28 -16.64
CA ARG A 318 10.05 11.66 -16.61
C ARG A 318 8.53 11.71 -16.53
N ASP A 319 7.86 10.83 -17.26
CA ASP A 319 6.40 10.73 -17.25
C ASP A 319 5.91 10.26 -15.87
N ALA A 320 6.52 9.23 -15.29
CA ALA A 320 6.23 8.76 -13.95
C ALA A 320 6.41 9.86 -12.88
N ALA A 321 7.48 10.66 -12.98
CA ALA A 321 7.69 11.79 -12.08
C ALA A 321 6.57 12.86 -12.22
N SER A 322 6.11 13.12 -13.46
CA SER A 322 5.01 14.05 -13.72
C SER A 322 3.67 13.51 -13.21
N GLN A 323 3.39 12.22 -13.41
CA GLN A 323 2.20 11.55 -12.92
C GLN A 323 2.16 11.54 -11.39
N LEU A 324 3.27 11.18 -10.73
CA LEU A 324 3.37 11.20 -9.29
C LEU A 324 3.16 12.60 -8.71
N TYR A 325 3.77 13.62 -9.31
CA TYR A 325 3.55 15.02 -8.90
C TYR A 325 2.07 15.40 -8.97
N SER A 326 1.40 15.08 -10.09
CA SER A 326 -0.02 15.41 -10.29
C SER A 326 -0.93 14.65 -9.32
N SER A 327 -0.66 13.36 -9.08
CA SER A 327 -1.41 12.53 -8.15
C SER A 327 -1.28 13.04 -6.72
N LEU A 328 -0.06 13.27 -6.25
CA LEU A 328 0.20 13.77 -4.90
C LEU A 328 -0.32 15.19 -4.70
N ARG A 329 -0.27 16.03 -5.74
CA ARG A 329 -0.89 17.35 -5.69
C ARG A 329 -2.41 17.26 -5.52
N GLY A 330 -3.06 16.35 -6.24
CA GLY A 330 -4.49 16.08 -6.07
C GLY A 330 -4.84 15.60 -4.67
N LEU A 331 -4.06 14.67 -4.11
CA LEU A 331 -4.23 14.18 -2.74
C LEU A 331 -4.03 15.28 -1.70
N TYR A 332 -3.01 16.12 -1.88
CA TYR A 332 -2.76 17.26 -1.00
C TYR A 332 -3.93 18.25 -0.97
N GLU A 333 -4.44 18.65 -2.14
CA GLU A 333 -5.60 19.55 -2.22
C GLU A 333 -6.87 18.91 -1.64
N LYS A 334 -7.07 17.59 -1.86
CA LYS A 334 -8.16 16.84 -1.24
C LYS A 334 -8.03 16.84 0.29
N ALA A 335 -6.87 16.49 0.82
CA ALA A 335 -6.63 16.49 2.26
C ALA A 335 -6.82 17.87 2.88
N LYS A 336 -6.37 18.94 2.19
CA LYS A 336 -6.57 20.32 2.63
C LYS A 336 -8.06 20.69 2.69
N GLY A 337 -8.82 20.36 1.64
CA GLY A 337 -10.28 20.59 1.62
C GLY A 337 -11.01 19.83 2.72
N LEU A 338 -10.64 18.56 2.96
CA LEU A 338 -11.20 17.76 4.03
C LEU A 338 -10.86 18.30 5.42
N GLN A 339 -9.68 18.86 5.62
CA GLN A 339 -9.30 19.53 6.86
C GLN A 339 -10.17 20.78 7.13
N GLU A 340 -10.43 21.60 6.11
CA GLU A 340 -11.31 22.75 6.19
C GLU A 340 -12.77 22.35 6.49
N ILE A 341 -13.27 21.29 5.82
CA ILE A 341 -14.59 20.71 6.08
C ILE A 341 -14.68 20.20 7.52
N SER A 342 -13.70 19.41 7.98
CA SER A 342 -13.67 18.88 9.35
C SER A 342 -13.69 19.99 10.41
N SER A 343 -12.97 21.10 10.19
CA SER A 343 -12.99 22.27 11.07
C SER A 343 -14.39 22.91 11.14
N THR A 344 -15.02 23.12 9.99
CA THR A 344 -16.37 23.71 9.90
C THR A 344 -17.44 22.82 10.56
N LEU A 345 -17.36 21.49 10.32
CA LEU A 345 -18.25 20.54 10.93
C LEU A 345 -18.08 20.47 12.45
N SER A 346 -16.85 20.52 12.95
CA SER A 346 -16.55 20.55 14.38
C SER A 346 -17.13 21.78 15.08
N GLU A 347 -17.02 22.98 14.47
CA GLU A 347 -17.62 24.21 14.97
C GLU A 347 -19.17 24.08 14.98
N SER A 348 -19.75 23.56 13.91
CA SER A 348 -21.20 23.36 13.78
C SER A 348 -21.75 22.36 14.81
N LEU A 349 -21.04 21.26 15.04
CA LEU A 349 -21.41 20.25 16.05
C LEU A 349 -21.40 20.84 17.46
N ALA A 350 -20.41 21.66 17.80
CA ALA A 350 -20.33 22.30 19.12
C ALA A 350 -21.57 23.15 19.41
N VAL A 351 -22.04 23.92 18.44
CA VAL A 351 -23.27 24.72 18.56
C VAL A 351 -24.52 23.84 18.59
N SER A 352 -24.57 22.80 17.74
CA SER A 352 -25.72 21.92 17.63
C SER A 352 -25.94 21.06 18.86
N THR A 353 -24.88 20.69 19.59
CA THR A 353 -24.98 19.91 20.84
C THR A 353 -25.76 20.67 21.92
N GLU A 354 -25.56 21.98 22.05
CA GLU A 354 -26.35 22.81 22.98
C GLU A 354 -27.84 22.88 22.58
N ALA A 355 -28.11 23.00 21.27
CA ALA A 355 -29.45 23.01 20.73
C ALA A 355 -30.19 21.67 20.97
N MET A 356 -29.47 20.54 20.86
CA MET A 356 -30.06 19.21 21.13
C MET A 356 -30.51 19.02 22.57
N ALA A 357 -29.72 19.46 23.53
CA ALA A 357 -30.10 19.40 24.94
C ALA A 357 -31.40 20.22 25.20
N LEU A 358 -31.51 21.40 24.58
CA LEU A 358 -32.72 22.22 24.66
C LEU A 358 -33.93 21.56 24.01
N THR A 359 -33.73 20.96 22.83
CA THR A 359 -34.81 20.23 22.08
C THR A 359 -35.36 19.07 22.89
N GLU A 360 -34.49 18.31 23.57
CA GLU A 360 -34.93 17.21 24.45
C GLU A 360 -35.75 17.72 25.64
N HIS A 361 -35.34 18.81 26.28
CA HIS A 361 -36.10 19.46 27.35
C HIS A 361 -37.49 19.97 26.91
N ARG A 362 -37.54 20.57 25.71
CA ARG A 362 -38.80 21.07 25.14
C ARG A 362 -39.78 19.97 24.79
N LEU A 363 -39.27 18.82 24.31
CA LEU A 363 -40.11 17.64 24.09
C LEU A 363 -40.71 17.13 25.40
N GLN A 364 -39.89 17.01 26.46
CA GLN A 364 -40.32 16.57 27.78
C GLN A 364 -41.36 17.53 28.41
N ALA A 365 -41.21 18.84 28.15
CA ALA A 365 -42.15 19.87 28.57
C ALA A 365 -43.46 19.93 27.73
N GLY A 366 -43.52 19.19 26.64
CA GLY A 366 -44.65 19.21 25.68
C GLY A 366 -44.70 20.50 24.83
N GLU A 367 -43.60 21.25 24.74
CA GLU A 367 -43.53 22.49 23.98
C GLU A 367 -43.27 22.29 22.47
N ILE A 368 -42.75 21.14 22.09
CA ILE A 368 -42.54 20.74 20.68
C ILE A 368 -43.17 19.36 20.41
N SER A 369 -43.49 19.10 19.17
CA SER A 369 -44.02 17.80 18.77
C SER A 369 -42.93 16.73 18.65
N LEU A 370 -43.31 15.43 18.71
CA LEU A 370 -42.37 14.33 18.45
C LEU A 370 -41.73 14.44 17.07
N ILE A 371 -42.48 14.83 16.05
CA ILE A 371 -41.96 14.92 14.70
C ILE A 371 -40.90 16.04 14.58
N ASP A 372 -41.11 17.19 15.23
CA ASP A 372 -40.13 18.26 15.26
C ASP A 372 -38.84 17.80 15.96
N ASN A 373 -38.96 17.09 17.08
CA ASN A 373 -37.83 16.49 17.77
C ASN A 373 -37.06 15.49 16.89
N ILE A 374 -37.75 14.57 16.21
CA ILE A 374 -37.13 13.59 15.31
C ILE A 374 -36.42 14.31 14.16
N MET A 375 -37.00 15.36 13.60
CA MET A 375 -36.40 16.14 12.52
C MET A 375 -35.11 16.85 12.97
N GLU A 376 -35.12 17.51 14.12
CA GLU A 376 -33.95 18.19 14.68
C GLU A 376 -32.81 17.19 14.97
N PHE A 377 -33.10 16.07 15.61
CA PHE A 377 -32.14 15.01 15.85
C PHE A 377 -31.62 14.37 14.55
N SER A 378 -32.46 14.24 13.52
CA SER A 378 -32.02 13.73 12.23
C SER A 378 -31.00 14.63 11.56
N LEU A 379 -31.17 15.97 11.65
CA LEU A 379 -30.20 16.95 11.15
C LEU A 379 -28.87 16.87 11.92
N TYR A 380 -28.95 16.78 13.23
CA TYR A 380 -27.78 16.64 14.09
C TYR A 380 -27.01 15.35 13.79
N TYR A 381 -27.69 14.21 13.67
CA TYR A 381 -27.06 12.92 13.33
C TYR A 381 -26.41 12.93 11.95
N SER A 382 -27.04 13.60 10.97
CA SER A 382 -26.43 13.79 9.65
C SER A 382 -25.12 14.56 9.75
N LEU A 383 -25.06 15.59 10.58
CA LEU A 383 -23.87 16.38 10.81
C LEU A 383 -22.75 15.58 11.50
N GLU A 384 -23.10 14.74 12.50
CA GLU A 384 -22.16 13.82 13.15
C GLU A 384 -21.59 12.80 12.15
N ASP A 385 -22.47 12.19 11.34
CA ASP A 385 -22.08 11.21 10.33
C ASP A 385 -21.12 11.84 9.31
N GLU A 386 -21.43 13.04 8.81
CA GLU A 386 -20.56 13.80 7.89
C GLU A 386 -19.21 14.13 8.53
N ALA A 387 -19.17 14.45 9.83
CA ALA A 387 -17.92 14.73 10.53
C ALA A 387 -17.04 13.48 10.68
N LEU A 388 -17.63 12.33 11.01
CA LEU A 388 -16.92 11.05 11.06
C LEU A 388 -16.40 10.62 9.69
N GLU A 389 -17.21 10.80 8.64
CA GLU A 389 -16.80 10.52 7.26
C GLU A 389 -15.67 11.44 6.81
N ALA A 390 -15.75 12.74 7.05
CA ALA A 390 -14.71 13.69 6.72
C ALA A 390 -13.39 13.38 7.44
N ALA A 391 -13.46 12.99 8.73
CA ALA A 391 -12.30 12.55 9.50
C ALA A 391 -11.66 11.27 8.93
N ARG A 392 -12.47 10.28 8.55
CA ARG A 392 -11.99 9.06 7.88
C ARG A 392 -11.28 9.40 6.57
N ASP A 393 -11.93 10.16 5.71
CA ASP A 393 -11.44 10.48 4.38
C ASP A 393 -10.17 11.35 4.42
N TYR A 394 -10.07 12.23 5.43
CA TYR A 394 -8.84 12.98 5.71
C TYR A 394 -7.69 12.06 6.07
N ASN A 395 -7.91 11.12 7.00
CA ASN A 395 -6.88 10.16 7.41
C ASN A 395 -6.49 9.19 6.29
N LEU A 396 -7.43 8.75 5.45
CA LEU A 396 -7.12 7.98 4.24
C LEU A 396 -6.26 8.78 3.27
N SER A 397 -6.60 10.05 3.04
CA SER A 397 -5.82 10.92 2.15
C SER A 397 -4.41 11.18 2.69
N LEU A 398 -4.24 11.29 4.00
CA LEU A 398 -2.92 11.38 4.64
C LEU A 398 -2.15 10.06 4.54
N ALA A 399 -2.81 8.92 4.71
CA ALA A 399 -2.17 7.62 4.57
C ALA A 399 -1.60 7.41 3.17
N GLU A 400 -2.35 7.80 2.13
CA GLU A 400 -1.89 7.78 0.74
C GLU A 400 -0.76 8.78 0.49
N LEU A 401 -0.86 10.01 1.02
CA LEU A 401 0.15 11.05 0.85
C LEU A 401 1.50 10.66 1.46
N TYR A 402 1.48 10.00 2.60
CA TYR A 402 2.67 9.53 3.34
C TYR A 402 2.96 8.04 3.13
N ALA A 403 2.40 7.41 2.10
CA ALA A 403 2.61 5.99 1.81
C ALA A 403 4.08 5.61 1.63
N TRP A 404 4.91 6.55 1.17
CA TRP A 404 6.36 6.37 0.97
C TRP A 404 7.16 6.16 2.29
N GLU A 405 6.55 6.42 3.44
CA GLU A 405 7.15 6.18 4.77
C GLU A 405 6.91 4.75 5.28
N LEU A 406 5.98 4.02 4.65
CA LEU A 406 5.64 2.64 4.97
C LEU A 406 6.72 1.64 4.41
#